data_ff016f93f3fc21d914458e1cf0f9abe9
#
_entry.id   ff016f93f3fc21d914458e1cf0f9abe9
#
_cell.length_a   1.000
_cell.length_b   1.000
_cell.length_c   1.000
_cell.angle_alpha   90.00
_cell.angle_beta   90.00
_cell.angle_gamma   90.00
#
_symmetry.space_group_name_H-M   'P 1'
#
loop_
_entity.id
_entity.type
_entity.pdbx_description
1 polymer ?
#
loop_
_entity_poly.entity_id
_entity_poly.type
_entity_poly.pdbx_seq_one_letter_code
_entity_poly.pdbx_strand_id
1 'polypeptide(L)'
;MPGLQVDNIKDVSATKTLATLSSSAVTLHSDVTFPADMIKNVQHMSNAVQHTTDSTTFVATNITDTITTTGSNKVLIIANCAGVLTGGGQYYIALTIYRGTTNLAAGSSNTVSDYDRMGSLQNGFAGWVESNVNMAYVDSPGAGTHTYTVYWGANSSSFTSYLNYNNQTSQMLLMELTA
;
A
#
# COMPACT_ATOMS: atom_id res chain seq x y z
N MET A 1 13.83 -42.08 -19.62
CA MET A 1 14.76 -41.17 -20.31
C MET A 1 15.43 -40.33 -19.25
N PRO A 2 16.78 -40.22 -19.20
CA PRO A 2 17.38 -39.23 -18.31
C PRO A 2 16.98 -37.84 -18.79
N GLY A 3 16.37 -37.04 -17.89
CA GLY A 3 16.05 -35.65 -18.17
C GLY A 3 17.31 -34.83 -18.40
N LEU A 4 17.25 -33.81 -19.24
CA LEU A 4 18.34 -32.86 -19.40
C LEU A 4 18.50 -32.11 -18.05
N GLN A 5 19.64 -32.30 -17.40
CA GLN A 5 20.03 -31.48 -16.25
C GLN A 5 20.81 -30.26 -16.73
N VAL A 6 20.31 -29.09 -16.45
CA VAL A 6 20.96 -27.81 -16.73
C VAL A 6 21.16 -27.09 -15.41
N ASP A 7 22.41 -26.93 -14.97
CA ASP A 7 22.72 -26.24 -13.74
C ASP A 7 22.73 -24.71 -13.92
N ASN A 8 23.06 -24.26 -15.12
CA ASN A 8 23.15 -22.85 -15.47
C ASN A 8 22.63 -22.57 -16.87
N ILE A 9 21.92 -21.47 -17.03
CA ILE A 9 21.58 -20.88 -18.33
C ILE A 9 22.55 -19.74 -18.58
N LYS A 10 23.28 -19.81 -19.70
CA LYS A 10 24.25 -18.78 -20.09
C LYS A 10 23.81 -18.08 -21.36
N ASP A 11 24.39 -16.91 -21.64
CA ASP A 11 24.25 -16.25 -22.92
C ASP A 11 24.92 -17.08 -24.05
N VAL A 12 24.67 -16.69 -25.29
CA VAL A 12 25.23 -17.41 -26.47
C VAL A 12 26.74 -17.39 -26.55
N SER A 13 27.41 -16.43 -25.87
CA SER A 13 28.88 -16.36 -25.78
C SER A 13 29.44 -17.21 -24.65
N ALA A 14 28.59 -17.82 -23.81
CA ALA A 14 28.92 -18.55 -22.61
C ALA A 14 29.79 -17.76 -21.58
N THR A 15 29.80 -16.43 -21.71
CA THR A 15 30.59 -15.54 -20.85
C THR A 15 29.84 -15.09 -19.62
N LYS A 16 28.50 -15.09 -19.65
CA LYS A 16 27.65 -14.69 -18.52
C LYS A 16 26.65 -15.77 -18.13
N THR A 17 26.52 -15.99 -16.84
CA THR A 17 25.44 -16.82 -16.29
C THR A 17 24.19 -15.98 -16.18
N LEU A 18 23.11 -16.34 -16.86
CA LEU A 18 21.81 -15.64 -16.80
C LEU A 18 20.94 -16.17 -15.66
N ALA A 19 21.00 -17.46 -15.42
CA ALA A 19 20.26 -18.08 -14.33
C ALA A 19 21.00 -19.30 -13.77
N THR A 20 20.90 -19.52 -12.48
CA THR A 20 21.33 -20.74 -11.80
C THR A 20 20.11 -21.52 -11.36
N LEU A 21 20.08 -22.79 -11.69
CA LEU A 21 19.01 -23.72 -11.34
C LEU A 21 19.44 -24.55 -10.14
N SER A 22 18.57 -24.65 -9.14
CA SER A 22 18.73 -25.59 -8.02
C SER A 22 17.49 -26.47 -7.93
N SER A 23 17.53 -27.48 -7.07
CA SER A 23 16.37 -28.35 -6.85
C SER A 23 15.13 -27.64 -6.32
N SER A 24 15.29 -26.43 -5.76
CA SER A 24 14.20 -25.68 -5.12
C SER A 24 14.00 -24.26 -5.65
N ALA A 25 14.90 -23.75 -6.50
CA ALA A 25 14.82 -22.37 -6.98
C ALA A 25 15.52 -22.15 -8.32
N VAL A 26 15.06 -21.12 -9.03
CA VAL A 26 15.78 -20.50 -10.15
C VAL A 26 16.30 -19.15 -9.65
N THR A 27 17.61 -18.99 -9.61
CA THR A 27 18.23 -17.70 -9.24
C THR A 27 18.66 -16.99 -10.53
N LEU A 28 18.08 -15.83 -10.79
CA LEU A 28 18.50 -14.97 -11.91
C LEU A 28 19.77 -14.19 -11.51
N HIS A 29 20.67 -14.04 -12.46
CA HIS A 29 21.87 -13.23 -12.25
C HIS A 29 21.52 -11.75 -12.17
N SER A 30 22.36 -10.97 -11.47
CA SER A 30 22.15 -9.52 -11.30
C SER A 30 22.13 -8.71 -12.60
N ASP A 31 22.73 -9.26 -13.66
CA ASP A 31 22.78 -8.64 -14.99
C ASP A 31 21.49 -8.85 -15.82
N VAL A 32 20.55 -9.67 -15.32
CA VAL A 32 19.26 -9.84 -15.98
C VAL A 32 18.44 -8.58 -15.77
N THR A 33 18.19 -7.87 -16.86
CA THR A 33 17.35 -6.67 -16.86
C THR A 33 15.91 -7.04 -17.19
N PHE A 34 15.00 -6.64 -16.32
CA PHE A 34 13.58 -6.77 -16.57
C PHE A 34 13.07 -5.54 -17.31
N PRO A 35 12.06 -5.69 -18.20
CA PRO A 35 11.37 -4.53 -18.75
C PRO A 35 10.84 -3.61 -17.66
N ALA A 36 10.67 -2.30 -17.98
CA ALA A 36 10.02 -1.37 -17.08
C ALA A 36 8.60 -1.83 -16.72
N ASP A 37 8.15 -1.44 -15.54
CA ASP A 37 6.83 -1.74 -14.98
C ASP A 37 6.52 -3.25 -14.75
N MET A 38 7.54 -4.13 -14.79
CA MET A 38 7.37 -5.50 -14.30
C MET A 38 7.26 -5.54 -12.78
N ILE A 39 6.35 -6.37 -12.29
CA ILE A 39 6.24 -6.64 -10.85
C ILE A 39 7.42 -7.50 -10.42
N LYS A 40 8.21 -7.00 -9.47
CA LYS A 40 9.40 -7.65 -8.96
C LYS A 40 9.21 -8.24 -7.57
N ASN A 41 8.44 -7.55 -6.74
CA ASN A 41 8.17 -7.97 -5.37
C ASN A 41 6.73 -7.59 -5.01
N VAL A 42 6.08 -8.41 -4.21
CA VAL A 42 4.70 -8.19 -3.76
C VAL A 42 4.63 -8.44 -2.26
N GLN A 43 4.06 -7.48 -1.54
CA GLN A 43 3.69 -7.63 -0.14
C GLN A 43 2.20 -7.42 0.00
N HIS A 44 1.58 -8.14 0.92
CA HIS A 44 0.15 -8.08 1.17
C HIS A 44 -0.14 -8.22 2.65
N MET A 45 -0.96 -7.32 3.17
CA MET A 45 -1.50 -7.40 4.51
C MET A 45 -3.02 -7.33 4.51
N SER A 46 -3.64 -7.93 5.51
CA SER A 46 -5.06 -7.80 5.80
C SER A 46 -5.28 -7.60 7.30
N ASN A 47 -6.28 -6.81 7.66
CA ASN A 47 -6.63 -6.53 9.05
C ASN A 47 -8.13 -6.35 9.21
N ALA A 48 -8.72 -7.04 10.20
CA ALA A 48 -10.14 -6.97 10.53
C ALA A 48 -10.40 -6.33 11.91
N VAL A 49 -9.34 -5.89 12.61
CA VAL A 49 -9.51 -5.25 13.93
C VAL A 49 -10.16 -3.89 13.74
N GLN A 50 -11.30 -3.69 14.41
CA GLN A 50 -12.00 -2.42 14.39
C GLN A 50 -11.15 -1.31 15.04
N HIS A 51 -11.08 -0.17 14.38
CA HIS A 51 -10.48 1.05 14.87
C HIS A 51 -11.52 2.15 15.01
N THR A 52 -11.27 3.07 15.94
CA THR A 52 -12.08 4.27 16.11
C THR A 52 -11.20 5.51 16.17
N THR A 53 -11.73 6.64 15.69
CA THR A 53 -11.10 7.97 15.86
C THR A 53 -12.14 9.06 15.92
N ASP A 54 -11.83 10.10 16.68
CA ASP A 54 -12.47 11.41 16.68
C ASP A 54 -11.43 12.51 16.39
N SER A 55 -10.23 12.10 15.97
CA SER A 55 -9.12 13.00 15.71
C SER A 55 -9.37 13.86 14.47
N THR A 56 -9.15 15.17 14.60
CA THR A 56 -9.17 16.12 13.48
C THR A 56 -7.81 16.28 12.81
N THR A 57 -6.80 15.51 13.25
CA THR A 57 -5.52 15.32 12.57
C THR A 57 -5.39 13.88 12.14
N PHE A 58 -4.57 13.63 11.12
CA PHE A 58 -4.31 12.27 10.65
C PHE A 58 -3.61 11.44 11.73
N VAL A 59 -4.18 10.30 12.07
CA VAL A 59 -3.64 9.28 12.97
C VAL A 59 -3.42 7.97 12.23
N ALA A 60 -2.39 7.23 12.61
CA ALA A 60 -2.07 5.96 11.98
C ALA A 60 -3.15 4.90 12.29
N THR A 61 -3.44 4.08 11.30
CA THR A 61 -4.19 2.85 11.47
C THR A 61 -3.24 1.66 11.65
N ASN A 62 -3.78 0.46 11.83
CA ASN A 62 -3.02 -0.79 11.74
C ASN A 62 -3.01 -1.41 10.33
N ILE A 63 -3.46 -0.68 9.31
CA ILE A 63 -3.28 -1.04 7.91
C ILE A 63 -1.91 -0.52 7.50
N THR A 64 -0.90 -1.34 7.73
CA THR A 64 0.52 -1.02 7.52
C THR A 64 1.26 -2.22 6.98
N ASP A 65 2.14 -2.00 6.01
CA ASP A 65 3.01 -3.02 5.46
C ASP A 65 4.35 -2.42 5.01
N THR A 66 5.32 -3.29 4.77
CA THR A 66 6.69 -2.90 4.45
C THR A 66 7.17 -3.64 3.21
N ILE A 67 7.80 -2.91 2.30
CA ILE A 67 8.42 -3.47 1.10
C ILE A 67 9.86 -2.96 0.97
N THR A 68 10.75 -3.84 0.49
CA THR A 68 12.12 -3.45 0.13
C THR A 68 12.23 -3.30 -1.37
N THR A 69 12.70 -2.12 -1.80
CA THR A 69 12.91 -1.79 -3.20
C THR A 69 14.39 -1.74 -3.55
N THR A 70 14.70 -1.94 -4.82
CA THR A 70 16.06 -1.88 -5.36
C THR A 70 16.17 -0.79 -6.42
N GLY A 71 17.27 -0.05 -6.39
CA GLY A 71 17.55 0.98 -7.41
C GLY A 71 16.51 2.10 -7.41
N SER A 72 16.05 2.48 -8.60
CA SER A 72 15.05 3.52 -8.85
C SER A 72 13.63 2.99 -9.02
N ASN A 73 13.38 1.75 -8.60
CA ASN A 73 12.07 1.11 -8.74
C ASN A 73 10.97 1.88 -8.02
N LYS A 74 9.75 1.76 -8.55
CA LYS A 74 8.55 2.37 -8.00
C LYS A 74 7.81 1.39 -7.10
N VAL A 75 6.90 1.89 -6.27
CA VAL A 75 5.97 1.06 -5.51
C VAL A 75 4.55 1.45 -5.89
N LEU A 76 3.79 0.51 -6.45
CA LEU A 76 2.34 0.63 -6.55
C LEU A 76 1.73 0.19 -5.23
N ILE A 77 0.95 1.08 -4.63
CA ILE A 77 0.23 0.87 -3.39
C ILE A 77 -1.25 0.83 -3.71
N ILE A 78 -1.94 -0.22 -3.28
CA ILE A 78 -3.40 -0.32 -3.34
C ILE A 78 -3.90 -0.60 -1.93
N ALA A 79 -4.72 0.29 -1.39
CA ALA A 79 -5.32 0.13 -0.08
C ALA A 79 -6.85 0.13 -0.20
N ASN A 80 -7.46 -0.93 0.30
CA ASN A 80 -8.91 -1.05 0.48
C ASN A 80 -9.22 -0.94 1.97
N CYS A 81 -9.88 0.14 2.36
CA CYS A 81 -10.32 0.39 3.73
C CYS A 81 -11.80 0.03 3.83
N ALA A 82 -12.08 -1.08 4.49
CA ALA A 82 -13.42 -1.64 4.60
C ALA A 82 -14.14 -1.12 5.85
N GLY A 83 -15.47 -1.09 5.82
CA GLY A 83 -16.29 -0.70 6.95
C GLY A 83 -15.94 0.67 7.51
N VAL A 84 -15.67 1.64 6.63
CA VAL A 84 -15.48 3.04 7.03
C VAL A 84 -16.85 3.60 7.35
N LEU A 85 -17.05 4.00 8.60
CA LEU A 85 -18.34 4.45 9.11
C LEU A 85 -18.23 5.82 9.74
N THR A 86 -19.12 6.74 9.34
CA THR A 86 -19.26 8.08 9.94
C THR A 86 -20.71 8.37 10.28
N GLY A 87 -20.94 9.13 11.34
CA GLY A 87 -22.28 9.45 11.80
C GLY A 87 -22.96 10.62 11.12
N GLY A 88 -24.15 10.89 11.61
CA GLY A 88 -25.05 11.90 11.06
C GLY A 88 -24.52 13.32 11.17
N GLY A 89 -24.79 14.11 10.13
CA GLY A 89 -24.37 15.51 9.98
C GLY A 89 -23.47 15.68 8.76
N GLN A 90 -22.95 16.89 8.58
CA GLN A 90 -21.99 17.18 7.50
C GLN A 90 -20.57 16.75 7.91
N TYR A 91 -20.42 15.50 8.32
CA TYR A 91 -19.13 14.95 8.73
C TYR A 91 -18.50 14.15 7.60
N TYR A 92 -17.20 14.16 7.54
CA TYR A 92 -16.45 13.28 6.66
C TYR A 92 -15.23 12.69 7.39
N ILE A 93 -14.84 11.53 6.89
CA ILE A 93 -13.58 10.88 7.21
C ILE A 93 -12.67 11.06 6.02
N ALA A 94 -11.45 11.48 6.26
CA ALA A 94 -10.39 11.54 5.26
C ALA A 94 -9.40 10.41 5.51
N LEU A 95 -8.92 9.79 4.43
CA LEU A 95 -7.89 8.75 4.45
C LEU A 95 -6.76 9.14 3.52
N THR A 96 -5.55 8.79 3.89
CA THR A 96 -4.36 9.00 3.10
C THR A 96 -3.33 7.92 3.38
N ILE A 97 -2.29 7.84 2.56
CA ILE A 97 -1.17 6.92 2.72
C ILE A 97 0.06 7.71 3.13
N TYR A 98 0.74 7.25 4.15
CA TYR A 98 2.05 7.75 4.56
C TYR A 98 3.13 6.74 4.20
N ARG A 99 4.29 7.23 3.74
CA ARG A 99 5.54 6.50 3.75
C ARG A 99 6.37 6.99 4.94
N GLY A 100 6.51 6.16 5.96
CA GLY A 100 7.09 6.59 7.23
C GLY A 100 6.32 7.78 7.82
N THR A 101 6.93 8.97 7.84
CA THR A 101 6.32 10.22 8.31
C THR A 101 5.82 11.14 7.19
N THR A 102 6.00 10.75 5.93
CA THR A 102 5.64 11.59 4.78
C THR A 102 4.25 11.24 4.28
N ASN A 103 3.33 12.21 4.29
CA ASN A 103 2.03 12.10 3.62
C ASN A 103 2.24 12.09 2.10
N LEU A 104 1.75 11.06 1.41
CA LEU A 104 1.86 10.93 -0.04
C LEU A 104 0.75 11.66 -0.81
N ALA A 105 -0.29 12.14 -0.14
CA ALA A 105 -1.20 13.10 -0.76
C ALA A 105 -0.48 14.43 -1.04
N ALA A 106 -1.01 15.21 -1.97
CA ALA A 106 -0.36 16.43 -2.47
C ALA A 106 -0.14 17.55 -1.45
N GLY A 107 -0.72 17.45 -0.25
CA GLY A 107 -0.56 18.42 0.83
C GLY A 107 0.55 18.04 1.81
N SER A 108 1.05 19.03 2.52
CA SER A 108 2.07 18.85 3.59
C SER A 108 1.48 19.00 5.00
N SER A 109 0.18 19.22 5.10
CA SER A 109 -0.52 19.40 6.37
C SER A 109 -0.82 18.07 7.04
N ASN A 110 -0.79 18.03 8.36
CA ASN A 110 -1.24 16.88 9.14
C ASN A 110 -2.70 17.02 9.59
N THR A 111 -3.40 18.03 9.12
CA THR A 111 -4.82 18.24 9.41
C THR A 111 -5.70 17.56 8.39
N VAL A 112 -6.86 17.10 8.84
CA VAL A 112 -7.89 16.54 7.96
C VAL A 112 -8.53 17.69 7.18
N SER A 113 -7.95 18.02 6.03
CA SER A 113 -8.44 19.05 5.13
C SER A 113 -8.82 18.43 3.78
N ASP A 114 -9.53 19.21 2.96
CA ASP A 114 -9.99 18.72 1.65
C ASP A 114 -8.85 18.42 0.65
N TYR A 115 -7.63 18.85 0.95
CA TYR A 115 -6.50 18.77 0.04
C TYR A 115 -5.46 17.70 0.39
N ASP A 116 -5.46 17.20 1.63
CA ASP A 116 -4.39 16.32 2.15
C ASP A 116 -4.81 14.85 2.23
N ARG A 117 -5.85 14.46 1.49
CA ARG A 117 -6.42 13.12 1.49
C ARG A 117 -6.37 12.46 0.11
N MET A 118 -6.25 11.14 0.08
CA MET A 118 -6.39 10.32 -1.13
C MET A 118 -7.80 9.74 -1.28
N GLY A 119 -8.52 9.58 -0.17
CA GLY A 119 -9.88 9.08 -0.15
C GLY A 119 -10.70 9.71 0.96
N SER A 120 -12.01 9.69 0.82
CA SER A 120 -12.92 10.16 1.87
C SER A 120 -14.27 9.48 1.81
N LEU A 121 -14.90 9.35 2.97
CA LEU A 121 -16.31 9.07 3.09
C LEU A 121 -17.00 10.28 3.70
N GLN A 122 -17.98 10.84 2.99
CA GLN A 122 -18.76 11.99 3.46
C GLN A 122 -20.20 11.60 3.70
N ASN A 123 -20.74 12.05 4.83
CA ASN A 123 -22.15 11.92 5.16
C ASN A 123 -22.83 13.29 5.07
N GLY A 124 -23.84 13.41 4.22
CA GLY A 124 -24.67 14.61 4.08
C GLY A 124 -26.05 14.52 4.74
N PHE A 125 -26.33 13.41 5.46
CA PHE A 125 -27.66 13.11 6.01
C PHE A 125 -27.62 12.93 7.53
N ALA A 126 -28.81 13.03 8.16
CA ALA A 126 -28.97 12.60 9.54
C ALA A 126 -29.00 11.06 9.58
N GLY A 127 -27.93 10.43 10.08
CA GLY A 127 -27.79 8.96 10.16
C GLY A 127 -26.36 8.53 9.91
N TRP A 128 -26.13 7.22 9.93
CA TRP A 128 -24.84 6.64 9.69
C TRP A 128 -24.66 6.33 8.21
N VAL A 129 -23.47 6.55 7.70
CA VAL A 129 -23.04 6.09 6.37
C VAL A 129 -21.84 5.19 6.53
N GLU A 130 -21.93 4.01 5.95
CA GLU A 130 -20.84 3.03 5.88
C GLU A 130 -20.49 2.76 4.41
N SER A 131 -19.22 2.70 4.11
CA SER A 131 -18.72 2.36 2.77
C SER A 131 -17.29 1.85 2.84
N ASN A 132 -16.83 1.29 1.73
CA ASN A 132 -15.42 1.01 1.51
C ASN A 132 -14.76 2.21 0.83
N VAL A 133 -13.54 2.53 1.25
CA VAL A 133 -12.72 3.57 0.61
C VAL A 133 -11.49 2.90 0.00
N ASN A 134 -11.34 3.07 -1.31
CA ASN A 134 -10.22 2.54 -2.07
C ASN A 134 -9.26 3.67 -2.43
N MET A 135 -7.96 3.40 -2.26
CA MET A 135 -6.88 4.31 -2.61
C MET A 135 -5.85 3.57 -3.44
N ALA A 136 -5.31 4.22 -4.45
CA ALA A 136 -4.17 3.72 -5.22
C ALA A 136 -3.17 4.85 -5.45
N TYR A 137 -1.90 4.55 -5.32
CA TYR A 137 -0.81 5.50 -5.51
C TYR A 137 0.45 4.81 -6.03
N VAL A 138 1.21 5.51 -6.86
CA VAL A 138 2.54 5.07 -7.30
C VAL A 138 3.57 6.00 -6.68
N ASP A 139 4.41 5.44 -5.83
CA ASP A 139 5.50 6.15 -5.17
C ASP A 139 6.85 5.83 -5.83
N SER A 140 7.80 6.74 -5.69
CA SER A 140 9.19 6.58 -6.11
C SER A 140 10.12 6.76 -4.91
N PRO A 141 10.20 5.77 -4.01
CA PRO A 141 10.86 5.92 -2.73
C PRO A 141 12.40 5.87 -2.81
N GLY A 142 12.96 5.38 -3.93
CA GLY A 142 14.37 5.01 -4.04
C GLY A 142 14.67 3.62 -3.49
N ALA A 143 15.96 3.24 -3.46
CA ALA A 143 16.39 1.96 -2.89
C ALA A 143 16.26 1.96 -1.36
N GLY A 144 15.80 0.84 -0.79
CA GLY A 144 15.70 0.67 0.65
C GLY A 144 14.43 -0.02 1.10
N THR A 145 14.26 -0.09 2.42
CA THR A 145 13.06 -0.65 3.06
C THR A 145 12.12 0.49 3.44
N HIS A 146 10.88 0.43 2.97
CA HIS A 146 9.88 1.47 3.11
C HIS A 146 8.62 0.91 3.74
N THR A 147 8.14 1.55 4.80
CA THR A 147 6.87 1.21 5.46
C THR A 147 5.80 2.17 4.99
N TYR A 148 4.69 1.62 4.52
CA TYR A 148 3.49 2.34 4.14
C TYR A 148 2.38 2.08 5.14
N THR A 149 1.68 3.13 5.53
CA THR A 149 0.61 3.06 6.53
C THR A 149 -0.57 3.91 6.08
N VAL A 150 -1.77 3.38 6.19
CA VAL A 150 -2.97 4.20 6.04
C VAL A 150 -3.14 5.06 7.28
N TYR A 151 -3.32 6.35 7.07
CA TYR A 151 -3.69 7.33 8.09
C TYR A 151 -5.11 7.82 7.82
N TRP A 152 -5.80 8.14 8.88
CA TRP A 152 -7.17 8.62 8.80
C TRP A 152 -7.49 9.67 9.86
N GLY A 153 -8.57 10.42 9.65
CA GLY A 153 -9.05 11.39 10.60
C GLY A 153 -10.44 11.88 10.21
N ALA A 154 -11.11 12.52 11.15
CA ALA A 154 -12.44 13.09 10.99
C ALA A 154 -12.37 14.62 10.87
N ASN A 155 -13.31 15.25 10.19
CA ASN A 155 -13.38 16.70 10.13
C ASN A 155 -13.95 17.34 11.41
N SER A 156 -14.39 16.54 12.36
CA SER A 156 -14.94 17.00 13.63
C SER A 156 -14.71 15.96 14.74
N SER A 157 -14.33 16.43 15.91
CA SER A 157 -14.21 15.59 17.11
C SER A 157 -15.56 15.30 17.79
N SER A 158 -16.64 15.88 17.28
CA SER A 158 -18.00 15.66 17.85
C SER A 158 -18.56 14.27 17.52
N PHE A 159 -17.83 13.48 16.77
CA PHE A 159 -18.30 12.21 16.28
C PHE A 159 -17.18 11.15 16.22
N THR A 160 -17.47 9.95 16.70
CA THR A 160 -16.56 8.81 16.57
C THR A 160 -16.72 8.14 15.22
N SER A 161 -15.65 8.09 14.46
CA SER A 161 -15.56 7.38 13.20
C SER A 161 -15.01 5.97 13.40
N TYR A 162 -15.35 5.06 12.53
CA TYR A 162 -14.95 3.65 12.60
C TYR A 162 -14.28 3.21 11.31
N LEU A 163 -13.34 2.29 11.44
CA LEU A 163 -12.70 1.54 10.37
C LEU A 163 -12.78 0.06 10.74
N ASN A 164 -12.97 -0.80 9.76
CA ASN A 164 -13.25 -2.23 9.95
C ASN A 164 -14.49 -2.47 10.83
N TYR A 165 -15.51 -1.61 10.68
CA TYR A 165 -16.75 -1.76 11.43
C TYR A 165 -17.35 -3.15 11.19
N ASN A 166 -17.91 -3.77 12.24
CA ASN A 166 -18.42 -5.14 12.19
C ASN A 166 -17.39 -6.18 11.72
N ASN A 167 -16.12 -6.00 12.06
CA ASN A 167 -15.01 -6.90 11.69
C ASN A 167 -14.81 -7.07 10.17
N GLN A 168 -15.19 -6.09 9.38
CA GLN A 168 -14.85 -6.06 7.98
C GLN A 168 -13.33 -5.98 7.81
N THR A 169 -12.82 -6.55 6.73
CA THR A 169 -11.38 -6.70 6.52
C THR A 169 -10.87 -5.65 5.54
N SER A 170 -10.00 -4.77 6.02
CA SER A 170 -9.18 -3.90 5.18
C SER A 170 -7.93 -4.61 4.70
N GLN A 171 -7.41 -4.19 3.56
CA GLN A 171 -6.25 -4.79 2.92
C GLN A 171 -5.33 -3.73 2.33
N MET A 172 -4.04 -4.02 2.33
CA MET A 172 -3.04 -3.26 1.56
C MET A 172 -2.20 -4.21 0.73
N LEU A 173 -1.95 -3.80 -0.51
CA LEU A 173 -1.07 -4.48 -1.45
C LEU A 173 0.02 -3.50 -1.87
N LEU A 174 1.27 -3.93 -1.75
CA LEU A 174 2.45 -3.21 -2.20
C LEU A 174 3.12 -4.02 -3.31
N MET A 175 3.41 -3.39 -4.44
CA MET A 175 4.10 -4.02 -5.57
C MET A 175 5.30 -3.19 -5.98
N GLU A 176 6.50 -3.78 -5.94
CA GLU A 176 7.67 -3.18 -6.55
C GLU A 176 7.59 -3.35 -8.07
N LEU A 177 7.63 -2.22 -8.78
CA LEU A 177 7.68 -2.14 -10.23
C LEU A 177 9.08 -1.74 -10.66
N THR A 178 9.62 -2.43 -11.66
CA THR A 178 10.90 -2.02 -12.28
C THR A 178 10.77 -0.65 -12.93
N ALA A 179 11.80 0.19 -12.80
CA ALA A 179 11.85 1.52 -13.43
C ALA A 179 12.33 1.42 -14.88
#